data_897e1e27ee5fa58a9976276367473050
#
_entry.id   897e1e27ee5fa58a9976276367473050
#
_cell.length_a   1.000
_cell.length_b   1.000
_cell.length_c   1.000
_cell.angle_alpha   90.00
_cell.angle_beta   90.00
_cell.angle_gamma   90.00
#
_symmetry.space_group_name_H-M   'P 1'
#
loop_
_entity.id
_entity.type
_entity.pdbx_description
1 polymer ?
#
loop_
_entity_poly.entity_id
_entity_poly.type
_entity_poly.pdbx_seq_one_letter_code
_entity_poly.pdbx_strand_id
1 'polypeptide(L)'
;MVQAGKSIRNPRAPLVVKLGGSLHHRIPEIVPLLCGSGRPLLVVSGGGLFADAVRQEQVADDAAHWMAVAAMEQYAWVIASHGMRTTDILAVPETTAVFLPYISMRQRDPLPHSWDVTSDSIAAWIAAELGIELLVLKSVDGIFLKGIIQEQVTIPIKNDVVDPFFIPFVLKHRIKTTIINGKSGVGIEKFLNCEPVLCTKIGTTF
;
A
#
# COMPACT_ATOMS: atom_id res chain seq x y z
N MET A 1 -0.28 28.58 -24.68
CA MET A 1 -1.04 27.56 -23.91
C MET A 1 -0.31 26.24 -24.08
N VAL A 2 0.48 25.85 -23.10
CA VAL A 2 1.19 24.54 -23.10
C VAL A 2 0.21 23.52 -22.55
N GLN A 3 -0.24 22.60 -23.39
CA GLN A 3 -1.03 21.44 -22.94
C GLN A 3 -0.13 20.63 -22.00
N ALA A 4 -0.48 20.57 -20.71
CA ALA A 4 0.10 19.65 -19.77
C ALA A 4 -0.13 18.23 -20.30
N GLY A 5 0.95 17.56 -20.74
CA GLY A 5 0.90 16.21 -21.23
C GLY A 5 0.32 15.29 -20.14
N LYS A 6 -0.86 14.71 -20.39
CA LYS A 6 -1.38 13.61 -19.57
C LYS A 6 -0.35 12.50 -19.62
N SER A 7 0.34 12.26 -18.50
CA SER A 7 1.17 11.07 -18.33
C SER A 7 0.27 9.84 -18.55
N ILE A 8 0.44 9.17 -19.68
CA ILE A 8 -0.32 7.96 -20.00
C ILE A 8 0.27 6.85 -19.12
N ARG A 9 -0.49 6.42 -18.08
CA ARG A 9 -0.11 5.25 -17.30
C ARG A 9 -0.02 4.03 -18.21
N ASN A 10 1.06 3.26 -18.06
CA ASN A 10 1.17 1.96 -18.74
C ASN A 10 0.41 0.90 -17.92
N PRO A 11 -0.68 0.30 -18.42
CA PRO A 11 -1.46 -0.69 -17.68
C PRO A 11 -0.69 -1.98 -17.38
N ARG A 12 0.47 -2.19 -18.01
CA ARG A 12 1.34 -3.34 -17.76
C ARG A 12 2.56 -3.03 -16.90
N ALA A 13 2.77 -1.77 -16.50
CA ALA A 13 3.89 -1.43 -15.62
C ALA A 13 3.72 -2.08 -14.24
N PRO A 14 4.78 -2.64 -13.64
CA PRO A 14 4.72 -3.23 -12.32
C PRO A 14 4.28 -2.21 -11.26
N LEU A 15 3.65 -2.68 -10.17
CA LEU A 15 3.06 -1.83 -9.16
C LEU A 15 3.20 -2.47 -7.78
N VAL A 16 3.52 -1.68 -6.75
CA VAL A 16 3.30 -2.07 -5.36
C VAL A 16 1.85 -1.79 -5.00
N VAL A 17 1.16 -2.76 -4.42
CA VAL A 17 -0.23 -2.62 -3.95
C VAL A 17 -0.26 -2.84 -2.45
N LYS A 18 -0.51 -1.79 -1.67
CA LYS A 18 -0.75 -1.94 -0.24
C LYS A 18 -2.21 -2.32 -0.01
N LEU A 19 -2.46 -3.47 0.60
CA LEU A 19 -3.79 -3.94 0.97
C LEU A 19 -4.02 -3.71 2.47
N GLY A 20 -4.91 -2.75 2.81
CA GLY A 20 -5.21 -2.36 4.18
C GLY A 20 -5.84 -3.49 5.01
N GLY A 21 -5.46 -3.62 6.29
CA GLY A 21 -6.01 -4.63 7.20
C GLY A 21 -7.53 -4.51 7.41
N SER A 22 -8.09 -3.30 7.31
CA SER A 22 -9.54 -3.06 7.38
C SER A 22 -10.35 -3.67 6.22
N LEU A 23 -9.66 -4.15 5.17
CA LEU A 23 -10.28 -4.83 4.02
C LEU A 23 -10.29 -6.36 4.17
N HIS A 24 -10.02 -6.89 5.37
CA HIS A 24 -9.95 -8.33 5.64
C HIS A 24 -11.14 -9.12 5.06
N HIS A 25 -12.36 -8.64 5.31
CA HIS A 25 -13.57 -9.30 4.82
C HIS A 25 -13.77 -9.24 3.30
N ARG A 26 -12.95 -8.44 2.61
CA ARG A 26 -13.00 -8.27 1.14
C ARG A 26 -11.89 -9.02 0.40
N ILE A 27 -10.99 -9.71 1.13
CA ILE A 27 -9.90 -10.48 0.52
C ILE A 27 -10.40 -11.46 -0.55
N PRO A 28 -11.49 -12.25 -0.31
CA PRO A 28 -11.98 -13.20 -1.30
C PRO A 28 -12.39 -12.56 -2.64
N GLU A 29 -12.77 -11.28 -2.62
CA GLU A 29 -13.16 -10.51 -3.80
C GLU A 29 -11.97 -9.77 -4.42
N ILE A 30 -11.09 -9.20 -3.58
CA ILE A 30 -9.94 -8.40 -4.04
C ILE A 30 -8.86 -9.27 -4.68
N VAL A 31 -8.55 -10.43 -4.11
CA VAL A 31 -7.46 -11.29 -4.60
C VAL A 31 -7.67 -11.73 -6.04
N PRO A 32 -8.84 -12.23 -6.46
CA PRO A 32 -9.09 -12.57 -7.86
C PRO A 32 -8.93 -11.38 -8.83
N LEU A 33 -9.37 -10.17 -8.42
CA LEU A 33 -9.23 -8.95 -9.23
C LEU A 33 -7.76 -8.58 -9.44
N LEU A 34 -6.94 -8.65 -8.38
CA LEU A 34 -5.51 -8.36 -8.48
C LEU A 34 -4.79 -9.41 -9.33
N CYS A 35 -5.05 -10.70 -9.10
CA CYS A 35 -4.45 -11.80 -9.87
C CYS A 35 -4.88 -11.80 -11.34
N GLY A 36 -6.13 -11.45 -11.63
CA GLY A 36 -6.69 -11.40 -12.98
C GLY A 36 -6.35 -10.15 -13.78
N SER A 37 -5.70 -9.15 -13.19
CA SER A 37 -5.43 -7.85 -13.84
C SER A 37 -4.48 -7.90 -15.03
N GLY A 38 -3.71 -8.99 -15.17
CA GLY A 38 -2.64 -9.09 -16.19
C GLY A 38 -1.46 -8.13 -15.96
N ARG A 39 -1.44 -7.42 -14.84
CA ARG A 39 -0.38 -6.50 -14.40
C ARG A 39 0.47 -7.17 -13.31
N PRO A 40 1.81 -7.10 -13.39
CA PRO A 40 2.65 -7.60 -12.29
C PRO A 40 2.47 -6.76 -11.03
N LEU A 41 2.04 -7.37 -9.92
CA LEU A 41 1.78 -6.67 -8.66
C LEU A 41 2.58 -7.29 -7.52
N LEU A 42 3.24 -6.44 -6.73
CA LEU A 42 3.79 -6.82 -5.43
C LEU A 42 2.83 -6.34 -4.33
N VAL A 43 2.06 -7.27 -3.78
CA VAL A 43 1.05 -6.94 -2.77
C VAL A 43 1.69 -6.92 -1.38
N VAL A 44 1.57 -5.81 -0.69
CA VAL A 44 2.03 -5.62 0.69
C VAL A 44 0.81 -5.57 1.60
N SER A 45 0.67 -6.55 2.47
CA SER A 45 -0.44 -6.64 3.41
C SER A 45 -0.32 -5.62 4.55
N GLY A 46 -1.45 -5.21 5.11
CA GLY A 46 -1.49 -4.65 6.46
C GLY A 46 -1.28 -5.74 7.53
N GLY A 47 -1.21 -5.33 8.80
CA GLY A 47 -1.16 -6.30 9.89
C GLY A 47 -2.53 -6.86 10.29
N GLY A 48 -3.62 -6.16 9.96
CA GLY A 48 -4.99 -6.58 10.28
C GLY A 48 -5.18 -6.92 11.76
N LEU A 49 -5.99 -7.93 12.02
CA LEU A 49 -6.29 -8.42 13.38
C LEU A 49 -5.03 -8.84 14.15
N PHE A 50 -4.00 -9.33 13.45
CA PHE A 50 -2.75 -9.76 14.09
C PHE A 50 -1.97 -8.58 14.65
N ALA A 51 -1.91 -7.45 13.93
CA ALA A 51 -1.28 -6.22 14.45
C ALA A 51 -2.12 -5.56 15.55
N ASP A 52 -3.45 -5.71 15.54
CA ASP A 52 -4.30 -5.21 16.62
C ASP A 52 -4.04 -5.98 17.92
N ALA A 53 -3.74 -7.29 17.86
CA ALA A 53 -3.28 -8.06 19.01
C ALA A 53 -1.95 -7.53 19.54
N VAL A 54 -0.99 -7.22 18.66
CA VAL A 54 0.30 -6.62 19.07
C VAL A 54 0.12 -5.29 19.80
N ARG A 55 -0.83 -4.44 19.38
CA ARG A 55 -1.14 -3.17 20.06
C ARG A 55 -1.65 -3.34 21.48
N GLN A 56 -2.25 -4.48 21.80
CA GLN A 56 -2.74 -4.77 23.15
C GLN A 56 -1.61 -5.22 24.09
N GLU A 57 -0.49 -5.69 23.54
CA GLU A 57 0.67 -6.05 24.33
C GLU A 57 1.45 -4.78 24.74
N GLN A 58 1.78 -4.68 26.02
CA GLN A 58 2.55 -3.55 26.56
C GLN A 58 4.06 -3.84 26.47
N VAL A 59 4.57 -3.93 25.24
CA VAL A 59 5.99 -4.22 24.96
C VAL A 59 6.72 -2.97 24.45
N ALA A 60 8.04 -2.98 24.54
CA ALA A 60 8.88 -1.90 24.04
C ALA A 60 8.73 -1.72 22.52
N ASP A 61 8.94 -0.49 22.03
CA ASP A 61 8.73 -0.11 20.62
C ASP A 61 9.46 -1.01 19.64
N ASP A 62 10.71 -1.42 19.92
CA ASP A 62 11.47 -2.35 19.07
C ASP A 62 10.78 -3.72 18.96
N ALA A 63 10.29 -4.26 20.09
CA ALA A 63 9.57 -5.52 20.09
C ALA A 63 8.24 -5.40 19.36
N ALA A 64 7.48 -4.31 19.64
CA ALA A 64 6.21 -4.02 18.98
C ALA A 64 6.38 -3.89 17.46
N HIS A 65 7.44 -3.20 17.01
CA HIS A 65 7.77 -3.06 15.58
C HIS A 65 7.93 -4.43 14.90
N TRP A 66 8.79 -5.28 15.45
CA TRP A 66 9.06 -6.59 14.83
C TRP A 66 7.86 -7.54 14.94
N MET A 67 7.11 -7.49 16.02
CA MET A 67 5.84 -8.22 16.14
C MET A 67 4.81 -7.73 15.11
N ALA A 68 4.72 -6.42 14.85
CA ALA A 68 3.81 -5.87 13.84
C ALA A 68 4.23 -6.26 12.41
N VAL A 69 5.54 -6.29 12.11
CA VAL A 69 6.04 -6.80 10.81
C VAL A 69 5.73 -8.30 10.65
N ALA A 70 5.90 -9.11 11.72
CA ALA A 70 5.50 -10.52 11.70
C ALA A 70 3.98 -10.69 11.52
N ALA A 71 3.18 -9.80 12.10
CA ALA A 71 1.72 -9.76 11.91
C ALA A 71 1.33 -9.47 10.45
N MET A 72 2.09 -8.62 9.75
CA MET A 72 1.90 -8.41 8.30
C MET A 72 2.16 -9.71 7.52
N GLU A 73 3.17 -10.48 7.90
CA GLU A 73 3.47 -11.76 7.24
C GLU A 73 2.36 -12.79 7.48
N GLN A 74 1.82 -12.88 8.70
CA GLN A 74 0.65 -13.72 8.98
C GLN A 74 -0.55 -13.31 8.10
N TYR A 75 -0.79 -12.02 7.93
CA TYR A 75 -1.86 -11.53 7.08
C TYR A 75 -1.60 -11.80 5.59
N ALA A 76 -0.33 -11.78 5.15
CA ALA A 76 0.04 -12.17 3.79
C ALA A 76 -0.31 -13.65 3.51
N TRP A 77 -0.15 -14.55 4.48
CA TRP A 77 -0.58 -15.93 4.36
C TRP A 77 -2.11 -16.09 4.26
N VAL A 78 -2.88 -15.24 4.92
CA VAL A 78 -4.34 -15.18 4.71
C VAL A 78 -4.66 -14.79 3.26
N ILE A 79 -3.98 -13.78 2.70
CA ILE A 79 -4.14 -13.41 1.28
C ILE A 79 -3.76 -14.56 0.36
N ALA A 80 -2.64 -15.23 0.64
CA ALA A 80 -2.17 -16.37 -0.14
C ALA A 80 -3.16 -17.55 -0.15
N SER A 81 -3.88 -17.79 0.96
CA SER A 81 -4.90 -18.84 1.05
C SER A 81 -6.08 -18.65 0.08
N HIS A 82 -6.24 -17.43 -0.47
CA HIS A 82 -7.20 -17.12 -1.53
C HIS A 82 -6.64 -17.21 -2.94
N GLY A 83 -5.47 -17.87 -3.13
CA GLY A 83 -4.91 -18.20 -4.42
C GLY A 83 -3.79 -17.27 -4.93
N MET A 84 -3.35 -16.28 -4.15
CA MET A 84 -2.20 -15.45 -4.50
C MET A 84 -0.89 -16.15 -4.13
N ARG A 85 0.09 -16.14 -5.04
CA ARG A 85 1.44 -16.65 -4.75
C ARG A 85 2.14 -15.77 -3.70
N THR A 86 3.04 -16.36 -2.93
CA THR A 86 3.90 -15.62 -2.00
C THR A 86 5.28 -15.39 -2.59
N THR A 87 5.97 -14.33 -2.12
CA THR A 87 7.40 -14.10 -2.37
C THR A 87 8.03 -13.40 -1.17
N ASP A 88 9.24 -13.77 -0.81
CA ASP A 88 10.12 -13.10 0.15
C ASP A 88 11.22 -12.28 -0.55
N ILE A 89 11.24 -12.31 -1.89
CA ILE A 89 12.22 -11.59 -2.70
C ILE A 89 11.74 -10.16 -2.92
N LEU A 90 12.51 -9.19 -2.42
CA LEU A 90 12.28 -7.76 -2.66
C LEU A 90 12.85 -7.38 -4.02
N ALA A 91 12.06 -7.55 -5.06
CA ALA A 91 12.40 -7.23 -6.45
C ALA A 91 11.18 -6.67 -7.19
N VAL A 92 11.42 -5.99 -8.32
CA VAL A 92 10.34 -5.56 -9.22
C VAL A 92 9.58 -6.81 -9.66
N PRO A 93 8.25 -6.89 -9.44
CA PRO A 93 7.51 -8.11 -9.71
C PRO A 93 7.41 -8.38 -11.22
N GLU A 94 7.58 -9.64 -11.61
CA GLU A 94 7.28 -10.13 -12.96
C GLU A 94 5.86 -10.73 -13.04
N THR A 95 5.35 -11.18 -11.89
CA THR A 95 4.01 -11.74 -11.73
C THR A 95 3.38 -11.21 -10.46
N THR A 96 2.06 -11.36 -10.30
CA THR A 96 1.38 -10.97 -9.06
C THR A 96 1.71 -11.92 -7.92
N ALA A 97 2.20 -11.37 -6.80
CA ALA A 97 2.48 -12.10 -5.57
C ALA A 97 2.27 -11.21 -4.34
N VAL A 98 1.97 -11.83 -3.20
CA VAL A 98 1.99 -11.16 -1.89
C VAL A 98 3.36 -11.30 -1.26
N PHE A 99 3.89 -10.18 -0.78
CA PHE A 99 5.21 -10.09 -0.19
C PHE A 99 5.22 -10.52 1.27
N LEU A 100 6.20 -11.34 1.65
CA LEU A 100 6.50 -11.74 3.01
C LEU A 100 7.62 -10.82 3.55
N PRO A 101 7.29 -9.75 4.31
CA PRO A 101 8.22 -8.66 4.54
C PRO A 101 9.27 -8.93 5.62
N TYR A 102 9.07 -9.91 6.51
CA TYR A 102 9.81 -10.02 7.76
C TYR A 102 11.32 -10.11 7.56
N ILE A 103 11.79 -11.00 6.70
CA ILE A 103 13.23 -11.22 6.47
C ILE A 103 13.88 -9.97 5.89
N SER A 104 13.29 -9.38 4.84
CA SER A 104 13.82 -8.19 4.20
C SER A 104 13.84 -6.98 5.14
N MET A 105 12.80 -6.79 5.94
CA MET A 105 12.74 -5.74 6.96
C MET A 105 13.80 -5.96 8.06
N ARG A 106 13.96 -7.17 8.55
CA ARG A 106 14.98 -7.50 9.56
C ARG A 106 16.41 -7.29 9.09
N GLN A 107 16.68 -7.58 7.83
CA GLN A 107 18.04 -7.43 7.27
C GLN A 107 18.40 -5.97 6.99
N ARG A 108 17.43 -5.14 6.61
CA ARG A 108 17.68 -3.75 6.16
C ARG A 108 17.39 -2.71 7.23
N ASP A 109 16.46 -3.01 8.12
CA ASP A 109 16.02 -2.12 9.22
C ASP A 109 15.82 -0.65 8.77
N PRO A 110 14.96 -0.40 7.76
CA PRO A 110 15.00 0.84 7.00
C PRO A 110 14.18 1.98 7.61
N LEU A 111 13.32 1.68 8.59
CA LEU A 111 12.31 2.61 9.10
C LEU A 111 12.37 2.72 10.64
N PRO A 112 11.98 3.88 11.21
CA PRO A 112 11.91 4.04 12.66
C PRO A 112 10.98 3.02 13.32
N HIS A 113 11.36 2.54 14.51
CA HIS A 113 10.54 1.67 15.34
C HIS A 113 9.59 2.53 16.18
N SER A 114 8.42 2.80 15.64
CA SER A 114 7.37 3.53 16.34
C SER A 114 6.01 3.23 15.70
N TRP A 115 4.93 3.50 16.41
CA TRP A 115 3.57 3.40 15.86
C TRP A 115 3.21 4.49 14.85
N ASP A 116 4.06 5.51 14.67
CA ASP A 116 3.97 6.47 13.55
C ASP A 116 4.34 5.84 12.20
N VAL A 117 4.94 4.65 12.23
CA VAL A 117 5.30 3.84 11.06
C VAL A 117 4.47 2.57 11.07
N THR A 118 3.63 2.39 10.07
CA THR A 118 2.82 1.18 9.91
C THR A 118 3.06 0.52 8.55
N SER A 119 2.23 -0.43 8.19
CA SER A 119 2.28 -1.09 6.89
C SER A 119 2.13 -0.13 5.69
N ASP A 120 1.57 1.08 5.88
CA ASP A 120 1.51 2.09 4.82
C ASP A 120 2.91 2.58 4.49
N SER A 121 3.68 2.99 5.51
CA SER A 121 5.07 3.44 5.34
C SER A 121 6.01 2.31 4.91
N ILE A 122 5.78 1.08 5.35
CA ILE A 122 6.54 -0.09 4.87
C ILE A 122 6.30 -0.31 3.37
N ALA A 123 5.05 -0.22 2.90
CA ALA A 123 4.75 -0.32 1.47
C ALA A 123 5.35 0.83 0.65
N ALA A 124 5.38 2.04 1.22
CA ALA A 124 6.03 3.19 0.59
C ALA A 124 7.55 2.98 0.48
N TRP A 125 8.19 2.46 1.54
CA TRP A 125 9.61 2.09 1.48
C TRP A 125 9.88 1.05 0.39
N ILE A 126 9.08 -0.01 0.31
CA ILE A 126 9.19 -1.04 -0.73
C ILE A 126 9.08 -0.40 -2.13
N ALA A 127 8.11 0.47 -2.34
CA ALA A 127 7.93 1.16 -3.61
C ALA A 127 9.12 2.06 -3.97
N ALA A 128 9.72 2.75 -2.98
CA ALA A 128 10.92 3.56 -3.15
C ALA A 128 12.14 2.72 -3.54
N GLU A 129 12.38 1.60 -2.83
CA GLU A 129 13.48 0.67 -3.11
C GLU A 129 13.40 0.10 -4.54
N LEU A 130 12.19 -0.20 -5.00
CA LEU A 130 11.96 -0.77 -6.33
C LEU A 130 11.84 0.28 -7.43
N GLY A 131 11.70 1.56 -7.09
CA GLY A 131 11.51 2.64 -8.05
C GLY A 131 10.21 2.56 -8.86
N ILE A 132 9.14 1.97 -8.28
CA ILE A 132 7.84 1.77 -8.94
C ILE A 132 6.70 2.49 -8.20
N GLU A 133 5.57 2.66 -8.87
CA GLU A 133 4.38 3.32 -8.30
C GLU A 133 3.76 2.52 -7.16
N LEU A 134 3.07 3.23 -6.25
CA LEU A 134 2.34 2.66 -5.12
C LEU A 134 0.84 2.90 -5.26
N LEU A 135 0.05 1.84 -5.20
CA LEU A 135 -1.39 1.88 -4.97
C LEU A 135 -1.70 1.51 -3.52
N VAL A 136 -2.49 2.32 -2.84
CA VAL A 136 -2.94 2.05 -1.47
C VAL A 136 -4.44 1.80 -1.47
N LEU A 137 -4.85 0.57 -1.15
CA LEU A 137 -6.24 0.18 -0.99
C LEU A 137 -6.67 0.40 0.46
N LYS A 138 -7.62 1.31 0.66
CA LYS A 138 -8.20 1.66 1.98
C LYS A 138 -9.70 1.39 2.00
N SER A 139 -10.33 1.49 3.17
CA SER A 139 -11.78 1.37 3.32
C SER A 139 -12.55 2.68 3.04
N VAL A 140 -11.86 3.70 2.54
CA VAL A 140 -12.35 5.05 2.23
C VAL A 140 -11.87 5.48 0.84
N ASP A 141 -12.54 6.46 0.22
CA ASP A 141 -12.28 6.88 -1.16
C ASP A 141 -10.96 7.64 -1.34
N GLY A 142 -10.38 8.13 -0.27
CA GLY A 142 -9.15 8.92 -0.26
C GLY A 142 -9.01 9.71 1.03
N ILE A 143 -8.17 10.74 1.03
CA ILE A 143 -7.96 11.64 2.15
C ILE A 143 -8.98 12.77 2.08
N PHE A 144 -9.67 13.03 3.20
CA PHE A 144 -10.63 14.12 3.31
C PHE A 144 -10.11 15.19 4.28
N LEU A 145 -10.24 16.46 3.89
CA LEU A 145 -10.07 17.61 4.77
C LEU A 145 -11.38 18.38 4.84
N LYS A 146 -11.93 18.53 6.05
CA LYS A 146 -13.23 19.21 6.30
C LYS A 146 -14.35 18.69 5.40
N GLY A 147 -14.40 17.36 5.18
CA GLY A 147 -15.42 16.69 4.36
C GLY A 147 -15.19 16.77 2.84
N ILE A 148 -14.11 17.40 2.38
CA ILE A 148 -13.77 17.52 0.95
C ILE A 148 -12.60 16.57 0.65
N ILE A 149 -12.76 15.73 -0.38
CA ILE A 149 -11.69 14.84 -0.83
C ILE A 149 -10.53 15.67 -1.39
N GLN A 150 -9.33 15.29 -1.00
CA GLN A 150 -8.10 15.85 -1.53
C GLN A 150 -7.66 15.03 -2.74
N GLU A 151 -8.01 15.46 -3.94
CA GLU A 151 -7.65 14.75 -5.16
C GLU A 151 -6.13 14.70 -5.37
N GLN A 152 -5.41 15.73 -4.89
CA GLN A 152 -3.95 15.80 -4.94
C GLN A 152 -3.37 16.35 -3.64
N VAL A 153 -2.33 15.67 -3.13
CA VAL A 153 -1.56 16.05 -1.93
C VAL A 153 -0.11 16.25 -2.33
N THR A 154 0.39 17.47 -2.22
CA THR A 154 1.76 17.86 -2.60
C THR A 154 2.61 18.35 -1.42
N ILE A 155 2.01 18.48 -0.25
CA ILE A 155 2.64 18.85 1.01
C ILE A 155 2.18 17.91 2.13
N PRO A 156 2.94 17.74 3.20
CA PRO A 156 2.48 16.97 4.35
C PRO A 156 1.20 17.55 4.95
N ILE A 157 0.21 16.69 5.17
CA ILE A 157 -1.07 17.05 5.78
C ILE A 157 -1.41 16.05 6.89
N LYS A 158 -2.01 16.52 7.98
CA LYS A 158 -2.54 15.65 9.03
C LYS A 158 -3.81 14.97 8.54
N ASN A 159 -3.87 13.66 8.67
CA ASN A 159 -5.01 12.84 8.27
C ASN A 159 -5.07 11.56 9.13
N ASP A 160 -6.16 10.81 9.01
CA ASP A 160 -6.43 9.54 9.70
C ASP A 160 -6.47 8.32 8.75
N VAL A 161 -6.17 8.55 7.47
CA VAL A 161 -6.23 7.51 6.44
C VAL A 161 -4.94 6.71 6.35
N VAL A 162 -3.79 7.38 6.46
CA VAL A 162 -2.46 6.78 6.46
C VAL A 162 -1.67 7.20 7.69
N ASP A 163 -0.64 6.46 8.03
CA ASP A 163 0.19 6.77 9.19
C ASP A 163 0.94 8.11 9.05
N PRO A 164 1.36 8.74 10.17
CA PRO A 164 1.98 10.07 10.15
C PRO A 164 3.27 10.14 9.33
N PHE A 165 4.03 9.06 9.26
CA PHE A 165 5.30 9.00 8.54
C PHE A 165 5.11 8.89 7.02
N PHE A 166 3.97 8.34 6.57
CA PHE A 166 3.71 7.98 5.17
C PHE A 166 3.82 9.15 4.18
N ILE A 167 3.02 10.22 4.35
CA ILE A 167 2.99 11.33 3.39
C ILE A 167 4.36 12.03 3.29
N PRO A 168 5.02 12.40 4.40
CA PRO A 168 6.38 12.95 4.36
C PRO A 168 7.36 12.06 3.61
N PHE A 169 7.31 10.75 3.85
CA PHE A 169 8.18 9.77 3.19
C PHE A 169 7.94 9.69 1.68
N VAL A 170 6.68 9.55 1.27
CA VAL A 170 6.25 9.50 -0.15
C VAL A 170 6.71 10.74 -0.91
N LEU A 171 6.50 11.93 -0.34
CA LEU A 171 6.91 13.20 -0.95
C LEU A 171 8.42 13.34 -1.06
N LYS A 172 9.16 12.99 0.02
CA LYS A 172 10.63 13.02 0.06
C LYS A 172 11.24 12.12 -1.01
N HIS A 173 10.72 10.92 -1.16
CA HIS A 173 11.22 9.91 -2.11
C HIS A 173 10.57 10.01 -3.50
N ARG A 174 9.66 10.98 -3.72
CA ARG A 174 8.96 11.23 -4.99
C ARG A 174 8.24 10.00 -5.54
N ILE A 175 7.63 9.22 -4.65
CA ILE A 175 6.92 8.00 -5.02
C ILE A 175 5.54 8.39 -5.56
N LYS A 176 5.24 8.06 -6.81
CA LYS A 176 3.88 8.23 -7.35
C LYS A 176 2.92 7.32 -6.60
N THR A 177 2.09 7.89 -5.78
CA THR A 177 1.20 7.16 -4.89
C THR A 177 -0.26 7.53 -5.13
N THR A 178 -1.13 6.53 -5.20
CA THR A 178 -2.58 6.74 -5.31
C THR A 178 -3.30 5.95 -4.22
N ILE A 179 -4.23 6.59 -3.54
CA ILE A 179 -5.12 5.98 -2.54
C ILE A 179 -6.50 5.86 -3.15
N ILE A 180 -7.09 4.66 -3.14
CA ILE A 180 -8.47 4.40 -3.59
C ILE A 180 -9.24 3.55 -2.58
N ASN A 181 -10.56 3.51 -2.76
CA ASN A 181 -11.44 2.66 -1.98
C ASN A 181 -11.33 1.19 -2.43
N GLY A 182 -10.73 0.36 -1.59
CA GLY A 182 -10.60 -1.09 -1.81
C GLY A 182 -11.89 -1.87 -1.61
N LYS A 183 -12.98 -1.26 -1.09
CA LYS A 183 -14.31 -1.90 -1.03
C LYS A 183 -14.98 -1.91 -2.39
N SER A 184 -14.54 -1.10 -3.34
CA SER A 184 -15.08 -1.01 -4.69
C SER A 184 -14.28 -1.89 -5.65
N GLY A 185 -14.75 -3.09 -5.96
CA GLY A 185 -14.13 -3.96 -6.98
C GLY A 185 -14.03 -3.25 -8.33
N VAL A 186 -15.10 -2.55 -8.74
CA VAL A 186 -15.11 -1.73 -9.97
C VAL A 186 -14.05 -0.62 -9.92
N GLY A 187 -13.85 0.01 -8.74
CA GLY A 187 -12.82 1.03 -8.56
C GLY A 187 -11.41 0.47 -8.73
N ILE A 188 -11.16 -0.74 -8.20
CA ILE A 188 -9.88 -1.45 -8.36
C ILE A 188 -9.64 -1.78 -9.84
N GLU A 189 -10.61 -2.37 -10.53
CA GLU A 189 -10.51 -2.70 -11.96
C GLU A 189 -10.25 -1.47 -12.82
N LYS A 190 -11.01 -0.38 -12.62
CA LYS A 190 -10.79 0.89 -13.32
C LYS A 190 -9.36 1.40 -13.12
N PHE A 191 -8.87 1.42 -11.87
CA PHE A 191 -7.51 1.87 -11.60
C PHE A 191 -6.46 1.01 -12.33
N LEU A 192 -6.59 -0.32 -12.25
CA LEU A 192 -5.66 -1.26 -12.89
C LEU A 192 -5.66 -1.13 -14.42
N ASN A 193 -6.81 -0.80 -15.02
CA ASN A 193 -6.98 -0.50 -16.44
C ASN A 193 -6.63 0.94 -16.82
N CYS A 194 -6.10 1.74 -15.89
CA CYS A 194 -5.78 3.17 -16.11
C CYS A 194 -6.99 4.05 -16.44
N GLU A 195 -8.20 3.63 -16.06
CA GLU A 195 -9.43 4.39 -16.18
C GLU A 195 -9.60 5.38 -15.01
N PRO A 196 -10.38 6.44 -15.17
CA PRO A 196 -10.67 7.39 -14.08
C PRO A 196 -11.36 6.72 -12.89
N VAL A 197 -10.86 6.99 -11.69
CA VAL A 197 -11.42 6.55 -10.42
C VAL A 197 -11.31 7.66 -9.39
N LEU A 198 -12.27 7.74 -8.46
CA LEU A 198 -12.18 8.64 -7.33
C LEU A 198 -11.01 8.24 -6.44
N CYS A 199 -10.08 9.16 -6.19
CA CYS A 199 -8.82 8.84 -5.50
C CYS A 199 -8.16 10.07 -4.89
N THR A 200 -7.21 9.86 -4.00
CA THR A 200 -6.19 10.84 -3.63
C THR A 200 -4.86 10.44 -4.25
N LYS A 201 -4.23 11.36 -4.97
CA LYS A 201 -2.86 11.23 -5.49
C LYS A 201 -1.89 11.97 -4.58
N ILE A 202 -0.75 11.36 -4.25
CA ILE A 202 0.29 12.00 -3.44
C ILE A 202 1.56 12.12 -4.27
N GLY A 203 2.05 13.34 -4.45
CA GLY A 203 3.23 13.66 -5.26
C GLY A 203 3.01 14.85 -6.19
N THR A 204 4.08 15.32 -6.81
CA THR A 204 4.08 16.52 -7.68
C THR A 204 3.94 16.22 -9.17
N THR A 205 4.11 14.96 -9.60
CA THR A 205 4.10 14.57 -11.02
C THR A 205 3.31 13.27 -11.20
N PHE A 206 2.24 13.32 -11.97
CA PHE A 206 1.42 12.16 -12.35
C PHE A 206 1.22 12.10 -13.86
#